data_eb61bdd7619e48f4d689f5cf7820ce41
#
_entry.id   eb61bdd7619e48f4d689f5cf7820ce41
#
_cell.length_a   1.000
_cell.length_b   1.000
_cell.length_c   1.000
_cell.angle_alpha   90.00
_cell.angle_beta   90.00
_cell.angle_gamma   90.00
#
_symmetry.space_group_name_H-M   'P 1'
#
loop_
_entity.id
_entity.type
_entity.pdbx_description
1 polymer ?
#
loop_
_entity_poly.entity_id
_entity_poly.type
_entity_poly.pdbx_seq_one_letter_code
_entity_poly.pdbx_strand_id
1 'polypeptide(L)'
;MRGLCHCRECQYISGGGANVALAMPMSGFRYTSEAPKDFERSDLEAPVKRQFCPDCGTSLVSMPPSLPDMVILKVGTMDDPTQYGAPDMA
;
A
#
# COMPACT_ATOMS: atom_id res chain seq x y z
N MET A 1 -3.83 11.14 3.34
CA MET A 1 -3.16 11.81 2.19
C MET A 1 -3.19 10.91 0.98
N ARG A 2 -3.56 11.46 -0.16
CA ARG A 2 -3.63 10.73 -1.42
C ARG A 2 -2.36 11.00 -2.22
N GLY A 3 -1.73 9.96 -2.74
CA GLY A 3 -0.48 10.16 -3.45
C GLY A 3 -0.25 9.18 -4.57
N LEU A 4 0.62 9.60 -5.49
CA LEU A 4 1.17 8.75 -6.54
C LEU A 4 2.66 8.62 -6.30
N CYS A 5 3.17 7.39 -6.26
CA CYS A 5 4.60 7.17 -6.11
C CYS A 5 5.14 6.51 -7.37
N HIS A 6 6.13 7.16 -7.98
CA HIS A 6 6.74 6.72 -9.23
C HIS A 6 8.12 6.09 -9.02
N CYS A 7 8.54 5.83 -7.78
CA CYS A 7 9.86 5.27 -7.53
C CYS A 7 9.98 3.86 -8.13
N ARG A 8 11.23 3.40 -8.30
CA ARG A 8 11.48 2.13 -8.97
C ARG A 8 10.83 0.96 -8.25
N GLU A 9 10.85 0.98 -6.91
CA GLU A 9 10.22 -0.07 -6.11
C GLU A 9 8.71 -0.10 -6.30
N CYS A 10 8.08 1.08 -6.36
CA CYS A 10 6.63 1.17 -6.63
C CYS A 10 6.29 0.71 -8.03
N GLN A 11 7.14 0.98 -9.03
CA GLN A 11 6.95 0.47 -10.37
C GLN A 11 6.95 -1.06 -10.41
N TYR A 12 7.82 -1.67 -9.61
CA TYR A 12 7.86 -3.13 -9.50
C TYR A 12 6.55 -3.70 -8.98
N ILE A 13 6.08 -3.16 -7.87
CA ILE A 13 4.89 -3.72 -7.21
C ILE A 13 3.59 -3.40 -7.93
N SER A 14 3.56 -2.36 -8.74
CA SER A 14 2.37 -1.96 -9.49
C SER A 14 2.34 -2.54 -10.91
N GLY A 15 3.43 -3.20 -11.32
CA GLY A 15 3.52 -3.77 -12.66
C GLY A 15 3.94 -2.78 -13.72
N GLY A 16 4.59 -1.68 -13.32
CA GLY A 16 5.18 -0.71 -14.25
C GLY A 16 4.68 0.71 -14.13
N GLY A 17 3.51 0.93 -13.54
CA GLY A 17 2.97 2.27 -13.34
C GLY A 17 3.27 2.83 -11.95
N ALA A 18 2.63 3.95 -11.63
CA ALA A 18 2.72 4.55 -10.32
C ALA A 18 1.97 3.72 -9.27
N ASN A 19 2.39 3.84 -8.03
CA ASN A 19 1.65 3.30 -6.90
C ASN A 19 0.58 4.33 -6.51
N VAL A 20 -0.68 4.03 -6.76
CA VAL A 20 -1.81 4.90 -6.42
C VAL A 20 -2.29 4.51 -5.03
N ALA A 21 -2.14 5.39 -4.06
CA ALA A 21 -2.32 5.04 -2.68
C ALA A 21 -2.93 6.14 -1.83
N LEU A 22 -3.49 5.73 -0.70
CA LEU A 22 -4.10 6.61 0.29
C LEU A 22 -3.46 6.31 1.65
N ALA A 23 -2.78 7.29 2.23
CA ALA A 23 -2.17 7.15 3.55
C ALA A 23 -3.20 7.46 4.62
N MET A 24 -3.39 6.53 5.55
CA MET A 24 -4.35 6.64 6.64
C MET A 24 -3.69 6.32 7.97
N PRO A 25 -4.21 6.85 9.10
CA PRO A 25 -3.69 6.46 10.41
C PRO A 25 -3.86 4.96 10.67
N MET A 26 -2.82 4.32 11.17
CA MET A 26 -2.84 2.89 11.50
C MET A 26 -3.94 2.57 12.52
N SER A 27 -4.22 3.49 13.44
CA SER A 27 -5.21 3.29 14.50
C SER A 27 -6.64 3.12 13.96
N GLY A 28 -6.90 3.58 12.74
CA GLY A 28 -8.21 3.43 12.11
C GLY A 28 -8.33 2.24 11.17
N PHE A 29 -7.29 1.40 11.12
CA PHE A 29 -7.24 0.31 10.16
C PHE A 29 -7.22 -1.05 10.87
N ARG A 30 -8.00 -2.00 10.33
CA ARG A 30 -7.97 -3.41 10.78
C ARG A 30 -8.49 -4.30 9.67
N TYR A 31 -8.02 -5.54 9.67
CA TYR A 31 -8.58 -6.57 8.80
C TYR A 31 -9.83 -7.16 9.48
N THR A 32 -10.88 -7.35 8.70
CA THR A 32 -12.17 -7.86 9.22
C THR A 32 -12.38 -9.33 8.92
N SER A 33 -11.52 -9.93 8.13
CA SER A 33 -11.62 -11.32 7.71
C SER A 33 -10.25 -12.01 7.86
N GLU A 34 -9.77 -12.68 6.82
CA GLU A 34 -8.52 -13.43 6.87
C GLU A 34 -7.29 -12.52 7.01
N ALA A 35 -6.25 -13.06 7.64
CA ALA A 35 -4.98 -12.36 7.74
C ALA A 35 -4.28 -12.30 6.38
N PRO A 36 -3.61 -11.20 6.06
CA PRO A 36 -2.83 -11.09 4.84
C PRO A 36 -1.51 -11.84 4.96
N LYS A 37 -0.82 -11.99 3.84
CA LYS A 37 0.54 -12.47 3.81
C LYS A 37 1.50 -11.29 3.71
N ASP A 38 2.62 -11.35 4.43
CA ASP A 38 3.61 -10.28 4.46
C ASP A 38 4.73 -10.56 3.46
N PHE A 39 5.26 -9.47 2.88
CA PHE A 39 6.49 -9.51 2.09
C PHE A 39 7.37 -8.32 2.45
N GLU A 40 8.65 -8.59 2.67
CA GLU A 40 9.69 -7.57 2.86
C GLU A 40 10.90 -7.98 2.04
N ARG A 41 11.56 -7.00 1.42
CA ARG A 41 12.80 -7.27 0.69
C ARG A 41 13.90 -7.63 1.69
N SER A 42 14.59 -8.74 1.41
CA SER A 42 15.66 -9.21 2.30
C SER A 42 16.99 -8.49 2.08
N ASP A 43 17.11 -7.71 1.00
CA ASP A 43 18.34 -7.01 0.65
C ASP A 43 18.41 -5.57 1.18
N LEU A 44 17.40 -5.15 1.96
CA LEU A 44 17.34 -3.80 2.55
C LEU A 44 17.37 -3.88 4.07
N GLU A 45 17.99 -2.89 4.72
CA GLU A 45 18.02 -2.81 6.19
C GLU A 45 16.65 -2.46 6.77
N ALA A 46 15.95 -1.51 6.11
CA ALA A 46 14.66 -1.03 6.58
C ALA A 46 13.63 -1.13 5.46
N PRO A 47 13.24 -2.36 5.09
CA PRO A 47 12.31 -2.54 3.99
C PRO A 47 10.90 -2.10 4.33
N VAL A 48 10.14 -1.72 3.31
CA VAL A 48 8.71 -1.50 3.45
C VAL A 48 8.05 -2.86 3.63
N LYS A 49 7.23 -2.98 4.67
CA LYS A 49 6.40 -4.16 4.85
C LYS A 49 5.19 -4.06 3.94
N ARG A 50 4.98 -5.07 3.11
CA ARG A 50 3.87 -5.11 2.16
C ARG A 50 2.99 -6.30 2.49
N GLN A 51 1.67 -6.07 2.46
CA GLN A 51 0.70 -7.12 2.74
C GLN A 51 -0.15 -7.36 1.52
N PHE A 52 -0.40 -8.62 1.23
CA PHE A 52 -1.16 -9.02 0.06
C PHE A 52 -2.09 -10.19 0.38
N CYS A 53 -3.09 -10.37 -0.46
CA CYS A 53 -4.04 -11.47 -0.30
C CYS A 53 -3.35 -12.80 -0.60
N PRO A 54 -3.36 -13.77 0.35
CA PRO A 54 -2.70 -15.05 0.11
C PRO A 54 -3.39 -15.91 -0.95
N ASP A 55 -4.66 -15.63 -1.27
CA ASP A 55 -5.42 -16.42 -2.22
C ASP A 55 -5.22 -15.94 -3.66
N CYS A 56 -5.14 -14.64 -3.89
CA CYS A 56 -5.08 -14.08 -5.24
C CYS A 56 -3.87 -13.18 -5.51
N GLY A 57 -3.07 -12.89 -4.48
CA GLY A 57 -1.88 -12.06 -4.64
C GLY A 57 -2.12 -10.56 -4.75
N THR A 58 -3.36 -10.10 -4.60
CA THR A 58 -3.69 -8.68 -4.68
C THR A 58 -2.93 -7.90 -3.61
N SER A 59 -2.19 -6.85 -4.01
CA SER A 59 -1.55 -5.93 -3.07
C SER A 59 -2.61 -5.17 -2.31
N LEU A 60 -2.53 -5.19 -0.98
CA LEU A 60 -3.52 -4.57 -0.10
C LEU A 60 -3.01 -3.28 0.51
N VAL A 61 -1.93 -3.36 1.29
CA VAL A 61 -1.38 -2.20 1.99
C VAL A 61 0.14 -2.25 2.01
N SER A 62 0.74 -1.10 2.30
CA SER A 62 2.17 -0.99 2.58
C SER A 62 2.36 -0.26 3.91
N MET A 63 3.38 -0.66 4.66
CA MET A 63 3.73 -0.09 5.95
C MET A 63 5.20 0.34 5.90
N PRO A 64 5.49 1.58 5.43
CA PRO A 64 6.87 2.05 5.35
C PRO A 64 7.42 2.35 6.75
N PRO A 65 8.67 1.97 7.06
CA PRO A 65 9.25 2.25 8.37
C PRO A 65 9.42 3.74 8.65
N SER A 66 9.48 4.57 7.62
CA SER A 66 9.58 6.03 7.77
C SER A 66 8.25 6.65 8.24
N LEU A 67 7.14 5.93 8.19
CA LEU A 67 5.83 6.38 8.61
C LEU A 67 5.19 5.32 9.51
N PRO A 68 5.73 5.12 10.74
CA PRO A 68 5.32 3.97 11.57
C PRO A 68 3.88 4.02 12.04
N ASP A 69 3.26 5.20 12.05
CA ASP A 69 1.87 5.35 12.50
C ASP A 69 0.87 5.36 11.36
N MET A 70 1.33 5.12 10.14
CA MET A 70 0.49 5.19 8.93
C MET A 70 0.43 3.85 8.24
N VAL A 71 -0.69 3.61 7.56
CA VAL A 71 -0.84 2.50 6.64
C VAL A 71 -1.15 3.08 5.26
N ILE A 72 -0.52 2.53 4.22
CA ILE A 72 -0.68 3.00 2.85
C ILE A 72 -1.60 2.02 2.13
N LEU A 73 -2.84 2.45 1.89
CA LEU A 73 -3.85 1.61 1.26
C LEU A 73 -3.77 1.72 -0.26
N LYS A 74 -3.91 0.59 -0.95
CA LYS A 74 -3.99 0.57 -2.40
C LYS A 74 -5.40 0.99 -2.83
N VAL A 75 -5.48 2.00 -3.69
CA VAL A 75 -6.77 2.54 -4.13
C VAL A 75 -7.61 1.51 -4.88
N GLY A 76 -6.94 0.61 -5.63
CA GLY A 76 -7.64 -0.44 -6.37
C GLY A 76 -8.39 -1.44 -5.50
N THR A 77 -8.14 -1.48 -4.19
CA THR A 77 -8.83 -2.37 -3.27
C THR A 77 -10.04 -1.72 -2.60
N MET A 78 -10.27 -0.43 -2.85
CA MET A 78 -11.43 0.27 -2.30
C MET A 78 -12.72 -0.25 -2.95
N ASP A 79 -13.79 -0.36 -2.16
CA ASP A 79 -15.10 -0.75 -2.69
C ASP A 79 -15.59 0.25 -3.74
N ASP A 80 -15.32 1.53 -3.51
CA ASP A 80 -15.62 2.58 -4.47
C ASP A 80 -14.36 3.42 -4.69
N PRO A 81 -13.53 3.07 -5.67
CA PRO A 81 -12.29 3.81 -5.91
C PRO A 81 -12.50 5.25 -6.39
N THR A 82 -13.70 5.61 -6.81
CA THR A 82 -13.99 6.99 -7.18
C THR A 82 -13.90 7.95 -6.00
N GLN A 83 -14.01 7.44 -4.77
CA GLN A 83 -13.87 8.25 -3.55
C GLN A 83 -12.45 8.79 -3.39
N TYR A 84 -11.47 8.21 -4.07
CA TYR A 84 -10.10 8.69 -4.02
C TYR A 84 -9.99 10.12 -4.59
N GLY A 85 -10.71 10.38 -5.69
CA GLY A 85 -10.64 11.66 -6.37
C GLY A 85 -9.29 11.87 -7.05
N ALA A 86 -8.73 13.07 -6.90
CA ALA A 86 -7.44 13.42 -7.46
C ALA A 86 -6.34 13.30 -6.39
N PRO A 87 -5.09 12.96 -6.76
CA PRO A 87 -4.01 12.90 -5.79
C PRO A 87 -3.64 14.29 -5.28
N ASP A 88 -3.23 14.34 -4.00
CA ASP A 88 -2.76 15.57 -3.39
C ASP A 88 -1.35 15.93 -3.90
N MET A 89 -0.57 14.91 -4.27
CA MET A 89 0.76 15.07 -4.87
C MET A 89 1.09 13.86 -5.73
N ALA A 90 1.89 14.09 -6.75
CA ALA A 90 2.32 13.06 -7.69
C ALA A 90 3.76 12.63 -7.41
#